data_0d765f14fe5aae59197ba4c2170f3467
#
_entry.id   0d765f14fe5aae59197ba4c2170f3467
#
_cell.length_a   1.000
_cell.length_b   1.000
_cell.length_c   1.000
_cell.angle_alpha   90.00
_cell.angle_beta   90.00
_cell.angle_gamma   90.00
#
_symmetry.space_group_name_H-M   'P 1'
#
loop_
_entity.id
_entity.type
_entity.pdbx_description
1 polymer ?
#
loop_
_entity_poly.entity_id
_entity_poly.type
_entity_poly.pdbx_seq_one_letter_code
_entity_poly.pdbx_strand_id
1 'polypeptide(L)'
;MAVLETISSISTEPQHPIRLVAHRTGLTVDLIRAWEKRYQVVDPARSDTKRRLYSDYDIERLRLMRIAKHAGRRLVDIAPLSLELLRDVVSEDSRYAEAADAAPVHRPSWAERSLERTENEAITQMLDAIECMDQFRFDQLL
;
A
#
# COMPACT_ATOMS: atom_id res chain seq x y z
N MET A 1 16.12 -14.07 19.64
CA MET A 1 15.34 -15.31 19.85
C MET A 1 13.84 -15.06 19.94
N ALA A 2 13.38 -13.92 20.45
CA ALA A 2 11.93 -13.62 20.58
C ALA A 2 11.18 -13.33 19.27
N VAL A 3 11.86 -13.02 18.19
CA VAL A 3 11.23 -12.63 16.90
C VAL A 3 10.72 -13.84 16.10
N LEU A 4 11.31 -15.01 16.30
CA LEU A 4 10.92 -16.23 15.58
C LEU A 4 9.63 -16.88 16.13
N GLU A 5 9.30 -16.65 17.39
CA GLU A 5 8.07 -17.19 18.01
C GLU A 5 6.80 -16.44 17.58
N THR A 6 6.92 -15.17 17.18
CA THR A 6 5.76 -14.35 16.78
C THR A 6 5.21 -14.75 15.40
N ILE A 7 6.03 -15.34 14.54
CA ILE A 7 5.61 -15.74 13.19
C ILE A 7 4.80 -17.05 13.23
N SER A 8 5.10 -17.91 14.21
CA SER A 8 4.45 -19.21 14.33
C SER A 8 2.99 -19.13 14.85
N SER A 9 2.57 -17.95 15.31
CA SER A 9 1.24 -17.73 15.91
C SER A 9 0.25 -16.95 15.04
N ILE A 10 0.67 -16.51 13.85
CA ILE A 10 -0.24 -15.79 12.94
C ILE A 10 -1.17 -16.80 12.27
N SER A 11 -2.47 -16.67 12.53
CA SER A 11 -3.48 -17.56 11.95
C SER A 11 -3.54 -17.40 10.43
N THR A 12 -3.48 -18.55 9.76
CA THR A 12 -3.73 -18.66 8.31
C THR A 12 -5.20 -18.97 8.00
N GLU A 13 -6.03 -19.08 9.04
CA GLU A 13 -7.45 -19.38 8.87
C GLU A 13 -8.21 -18.16 8.33
N PRO A 14 -8.96 -18.30 7.22
CA PRO A 14 -9.69 -17.19 6.60
C PRO A 14 -10.97 -16.88 7.39
N GLN A 15 -10.99 -15.75 8.10
CA GLN A 15 -12.09 -15.36 8.99
C GLN A 15 -12.58 -13.93 8.74
N HIS A 16 -11.78 -13.10 8.08
CA HIS A 16 -12.00 -11.66 8.05
C HIS A 16 -12.59 -11.19 6.71
N PRO A 17 -13.74 -10.49 6.73
CA PRO A 17 -14.29 -9.87 5.53
C PRO A 17 -13.42 -8.71 5.04
N ILE A 18 -13.45 -8.42 3.74
CA ILE A 18 -12.59 -7.40 3.09
C ILE A 18 -12.70 -6.01 3.74
N ARG A 19 -13.86 -5.64 4.26
CA ARG A 19 -14.04 -4.34 4.94
C ARG A 19 -13.21 -4.23 6.22
N LEU A 20 -13.12 -5.32 6.99
CA LEU A 20 -12.29 -5.37 8.18
C LEU A 20 -10.81 -5.34 7.82
N VAL A 21 -10.42 -6.06 6.76
CA VAL A 21 -9.04 -6.02 6.24
C VAL A 21 -8.66 -4.61 5.81
N ALA A 22 -9.52 -3.92 5.07
CA ALA A 22 -9.31 -2.53 4.67
C ALA A 22 -9.09 -1.61 5.88
N HIS A 23 -9.93 -1.74 6.90
CA HIS A 23 -9.80 -0.95 8.12
C HIS A 23 -8.48 -1.23 8.87
N ARG A 24 -8.11 -2.51 9.03
CA ARG A 24 -6.89 -2.90 9.76
C ARG A 24 -5.59 -2.58 9.01
N THR A 25 -5.61 -2.63 7.69
CA THR A 25 -4.43 -2.36 6.86
C THR A 25 -4.31 -0.89 6.47
N GLY A 26 -5.39 -0.11 6.56
CA GLY A 26 -5.46 1.26 6.06
C GLY A 26 -5.46 1.36 4.52
N LEU A 27 -5.77 0.27 3.84
CA LEU A 27 -5.96 0.20 2.39
C LEU A 27 -7.45 0.34 2.04
N THR A 28 -7.75 0.84 0.84
CA THR A 28 -9.13 0.80 0.34
C THR A 28 -9.47 -0.61 -0.16
N VAL A 29 -10.75 -0.96 -0.14
CA VAL A 29 -11.25 -2.23 -0.66
C VAL A 29 -10.85 -2.44 -2.12
N ASP A 30 -10.92 -1.38 -2.93
CA ASP A 30 -10.60 -1.44 -4.35
C ASP A 30 -9.09 -1.65 -4.59
N LEU A 31 -8.25 -1.04 -3.74
CA LEU A 31 -6.81 -1.25 -3.80
C LEU A 31 -6.42 -2.68 -3.41
N ILE A 32 -7.05 -3.26 -2.39
CA ILE A 32 -6.84 -4.67 -2.01
C ILE A 32 -7.20 -5.59 -3.18
N ARG A 33 -8.35 -5.37 -3.82
CA ARG A 33 -8.79 -6.14 -4.99
C ARG A 33 -7.85 -5.99 -6.19
N ALA A 34 -7.35 -4.77 -6.42
CA ALA A 34 -6.39 -4.50 -7.49
C ALA A 34 -5.07 -5.25 -7.25
N TRP A 35 -4.58 -5.25 -6.01
CA TRP A 35 -3.35 -5.96 -5.64
C TRP A 35 -3.53 -7.48 -5.71
N GLU A 36 -4.66 -8.01 -5.22
CA GLU A 36 -5.03 -9.42 -5.36
C GLU A 36 -5.02 -9.84 -6.83
N LYS A 37 -5.71 -9.09 -7.69
CA LYS A 37 -5.84 -9.42 -9.12
C LYS A 37 -4.54 -9.28 -9.90
N ARG A 38 -3.78 -8.21 -9.64
CA ARG A 38 -2.61 -7.85 -10.45
C ARG A 38 -1.32 -8.53 -10.01
N TYR A 39 -1.15 -8.70 -8.70
CA TYR A 39 0.09 -9.19 -8.11
C TYR A 39 -0.07 -10.50 -7.35
N GLN A 40 -1.29 -10.98 -7.17
CA GLN A 40 -1.61 -12.21 -6.42
C GLN A 40 -0.98 -12.22 -5.02
N VAL A 41 -0.99 -11.08 -4.37
CA VAL A 41 -0.33 -10.89 -3.07
C VAL A 41 -1.01 -11.65 -1.92
N VAL A 42 -2.31 -11.92 -2.06
CA VAL A 42 -3.12 -12.69 -1.14
C VAL A 42 -4.08 -13.58 -1.93
N ASP A 43 -4.47 -14.71 -1.37
CA ASP A 43 -5.42 -15.65 -1.94
C ASP A 43 -6.58 -15.88 -0.96
N PRO A 44 -7.59 -14.99 -0.96
CA PRO A 44 -8.70 -15.10 -0.03
C PRO A 44 -9.56 -16.32 -0.31
N ALA A 45 -9.91 -17.05 0.73
CA ALA A 45 -10.92 -18.09 0.64
C ALA A 45 -12.30 -17.50 0.35
N ARG A 46 -13.21 -18.33 -0.16
CA ARG A 46 -14.61 -17.95 -0.38
C ARG A 46 -15.49 -18.66 0.62
N SER A 47 -16.33 -17.92 1.30
CA SER A 47 -17.38 -18.47 2.15
C SER A 47 -18.46 -19.15 1.30
N ASP A 48 -19.37 -19.89 1.94
CA ASP A 48 -20.55 -20.51 1.31
C ASP A 48 -21.40 -19.47 0.55
N THR A 49 -21.39 -18.22 1.00
CA THR A 49 -22.06 -17.08 0.35
C THR A 49 -21.20 -16.40 -0.73
N LYS A 50 -20.11 -17.03 -1.18
CA LYS A 50 -19.15 -16.53 -2.18
C LYS A 50 -18.45 -15.21 -1.81
N ARG A 51 -18.45 -14.84 -0.53
CA ARG A 51 -17.74 -13.65 -0.03
C ARG A 51 -16.28 -13.98 0.22
N ARG A 52 -15.38 -13.04 -0.06
CA ARG A 52 -13.95 -13.16 0.24
C ARG A 52 -13.71 -13.11 1.74
N LEU A 53 -12.96 -14.08 2.25
CA LEU A 53 -12.46 -14.15 3.60
C LEU A 53 -10.94 -14.19 3.60
N TYR A 54 -10.33 -13.38 4.43
CA TYR A 54 -8.89 -13.21 4.56
C TYR A 54 -8.44 -13.74 5.93
N SER A 55 -7.20 -14.20 6.00
CA SER A 55 -6.55 -14.62 7.24
C SER A 55 -5.83 -13.45 7.93
N ASP A 56 -5.41 -13.65 9.19
CA ASP A 56 -4.52 -12.70 9.86
C ASP A 56 -3.16 -12.59 9.13
N TYR A 57 -2.70 -13.69 8.53
CA TYR A 57 -1.52 -13.70 7.66
C TYR A 57 -1.66 -12.73 6.48
N ASP A 58 -2.80 -12.76 5.79
CA ASP A 58 -3.09 -11.86 4.68
C ASP A 58 -3.12 -10.39 5.12
N ILE A 59 -3.71 -10.12 6.28
CA ILE A 59 -3.77 -8.75 6.86
C ILE A 59 -2.36 -8.24 7.12
N GLU A 60 -1.51 -9.04 7.78
CA GLU A 60 -0.14 -8.63 8.10
C GLU A 60 0.69 -8.45 6.81
N ARG A 61 0.52 -9.33 5.83
CA ARG A 61 1.17 -9.20 4.52
C ARG A 61 0.81 -7.90 3.81
N LEU A 62 -0.48 -7.59 3.71
CA LEU A 62 -0.97 -6.36 3.08
C LEU A 62 -0.48 -5.11 3.83
N ARG A 63 -0.44 -5.17 5.16
CA ARG A 63 0.07 -4.09 6.00
C ARG A 63 1.54 -3.81 5.73
N LEU A 64 2.38 -4.84 5.72
CA LEU A 64 3.81 -4.72 5.45
C LEU A 64 4.07 -4.21 4.02
N MET A 65 3.34 -4.70 3.04
CA MET A 65 3.43 -4.22 1.65
C MET A 65 3.05 -2.74 1.53
N ARG A 66 2.04 -2.29 2.26
CA ARG A 66 1.68 -0.87 2.32
C ARG A 66 2.84 -0.05 2.87
N ILE A 67 3.45 -0.47 3.97
CA ILE A 67 4.58 0.24 4.60
C ILE A 67 5.77 0.29 3.63
N ALA A 68 6.15 -0.84 3.03
CA ALA A 68 7.24 -0.89 2.05
C ALA A 68 6.97 0.00 0.84
N LYS A 69 5.72 0.04 0.36
CA LYS A 69 5.33 0.95 -0.73
C LYS A 69 5.48 2.42 -0.33
N HIS A 70 5.09 2.79 0.87
CA HIS A 70 5.29 4.15 1.39
C HIS A 70 6.77 4.52 1.56
N ALA A 71 7.62 3.55 1.85
CA ALA A 71 9.08 3.73 1.87
C ALA A 71 9.70 3.85 0.46
N GLY A 72 8.89 3.82 -0.61
CA GLY A 72 9.33 3.99 -1.99
C GLY A 72 9.58 2.69 -2.77
N ARG A 73 9.30 1.52 -2.19
CA ARG A 73 9.45 0.23 -2.87
C ARG A 73 8.36 0.02 -3.91
N ARG A 74 8.69 -0.58 -5.05
CA ARG A 74 7.70 -0.94 -6.08
C ARG A 74 6.99 -2.24 -5.70
N LEU A 75 5.67 -2.29 -5.94
CA LEU A 75 4.87 -3.48 -5.62
C LEU A 75 5.35 -4.74 -6.34
N VAL A 76 5.81 -4.61 -7.58
CA VAL A 76 6.32 -5.75 -8.36
C VAL A 76 7.53 -6.41 -7.70
N ASP A 77 8.35 -5.66 -6.98
CA ASP A 77 9.56 -6.16 -6.33
C ASP A 77 9.24 -6.82 -4.98
N ILE A 78 8.24 -6.32 -4.27
CA ILE A 78 7.88 -6.80 -2.92
C ILE A 78 6.76 -7.87 -2.94
N ALA A 79 5.96 -7.95 -3.99
CA ALA A 79 4.87 -8.92 -4.10
C ALA A 79 5.33 -10.39 -4.02
N PRO A 80 6.46 -10.83 -4.63
CA PRO A 80 6.92 -12.20 -4.55
C PRO A 80 7.60 -12.57 -3.23
N LEU A 81 7.86 -11.59 -2.35
CA LEU A 81 8.56 -11.82 -1.10
C LEU A 81 7.68 -12.57 -0.08
N SER A 82 8.32 -13.45 0.71
CA SER A 82 7.65 -14.06 1.87
C SER A 82 7.35 -13.02 2.96
N LEU A 83 6.50 -13.37 3.91
CA LEU A 83 6.16 -12.49 5.03
C LEU A 83 7.41 -12.11 5.86
N GLU A 84 8.33 -13.06 6.03
CA GLU A 84 9.60 -12.85 6.75
C GLU A 84 10.47 -11.83 6.04
N LEU A 85 10.69 -12.01 4.73
CA LEU A 85 11.47 -11.08 3.92
C LEU A 85 10.82 -9.68 3.86
N LEU A 86 9.50 -9.61 3.81
CA LEU A 86 8.80 -8.32 3.88
C LEU A 86 9.04 -7.60 5.22
N ARG A 87 9.07 -8.34 6.33
CA ARG A 87 9.39 -7.77 7.64
C ARG A 87 10.82 -7.25 7.71
N ASP A 88 11.78 -8.01 7.18
CA ASP A 88 13.18 -7.61 7.11
C ASP A 88 13.34 -6.34 6.28
N VAL A 89 12.73 -6.28 5.10
CA VAL A 89 12.73 -5.11 4.23
C VAL A 89 12.15 -3.88 4.92
N VAL A 90 10.99 -4.01 5.57
CA VAL A 90 10.35 -2.90 6.30
C VAL A 90 11.19 -2.46 7.49
N SER A 91 11.80 -3.39 8.22
CA SER A 91 12.69 -3.10 9.34
C SER A 91 13.95 -2.35 8.89
N GLU A 92 14.52 -2.75 7.76
CA GLU A 92 15.66 -2.10 7.15
C GLU A 92 15.33 -0.67 6.71
N ASP A 93 14.22 -0.49 5.98
CA ASP A 93 13.76 0.82 5.53
C ASP A 93 13.47 1.77 6.71
N SER A 94 12.95 1.26 7.82
CA SER A 94 12.71 2.05 9.05
C SER A 94 14.01 2.54 9.68
N ARG A 95 15.06 1.71 9.70
CA ARG A 95 16.38 2.10 10.21
C ARG A 95 17.00 3.21 9.37
N TYR A 96 16.85 3.15 8.06
CA TYR A 96 17.34 4.22 7.17
C TYR A 96 16.57 5.52 7.34
N ALA A 97 15.26 5.46 7.57
CA ALA A 97 14.44 6.64 7.83
C ALA A 97 14.85 7.32 9.15
N GLU A 98 15.05 6.55 10.22
CA GLU A 98 15.53 7.06 11.52
C GLU A 98 16.95 7.64 11.42
N ALA A 99 17.83 7.01 10.64
CA ALA A 99 19.19 7.51 10.42
C ALA A 99 19.20 8.81 9.58
N ALA A 100 18.26 8.96 8.67
CA ALA A 100 18.10 10.17 7.85
C ALA A 100 17.55 11.35 8.69
N ASP A 101 16.65 11.09 9.63
CA ASP A 101 16.14 12.12 10.57
C ASP A 101 17.20 12.57 11.59
N ALA A 102 18.16 11.71 11.93
CA ALA A 102 19.26 12.01 12.84
C ALA A 102 20.41 12.80 12.17
N ALA A 103 20.49 12.82 10.84
CA ALA A 103 21.45 13.63 10.11
C ALA A 103 20.89 15.04 9.91
N PRO A 104 21.62 16.13 10.21
CA PRO A 104 21.20 17.47 9.87
C PRO A 104 21.19 17.62 8.34
N VAL A 105 20.04 17.38 7.73
CA VAL A 105 19.85 17.60 6.31
C VAL A 105 19.88 19.08 6.05
N HIS A 106 21.03 19.57 5.62
CA HIS A 106 21.10 20.87 4.97
C HIS A 106 20.32 20.78 3.65
N ARG A 107 19.00 20.97 3.72
CA ARG A 107 18.16 21.10 2.52
C ARG A 107 18.52 22.44 1.87
N PRO A 108 19.05 22.43 0.66
CA PRO A 108 19.28 23.69 -0.04
C PRO A 108 17.93 24.36 -0.29
N SER A 109 17.87 25.67 -0.10
CA SER A 109 16.64 26.50 -0.16
C SER A 109 15.85 26.39 -1.48
N TRP A 110 16.44 25.81 -2.52
CA TRP A 110 15.74 25.55 -3.79
C TRP A 110 14.84 24.30 -3.72
N ALA A 111 15.15 23.34 -2.83
CA ALA A 111 14.37 22.10 -2.68
C ALA A 111 12.99 22.37 -2.03
N GLU A 112 12.89 23.31 -1.13
CA GLU A 112 11.62 23.70 -0.51
C GLU A 112 10.71 24.42 -1.51
N ARG A 113 11.28 25.30 -2.35
CA ARG A 113 10.53 26.02 -3.39
C ARG A 113 10.06 25.13 -4.54
N SER A 114 10.73 24.01 -4.78
CA SER A 114 10.34 23.06 -5.81
C SER A 114 9.21 22.12 -5.39
N LEU A 115 9.15 21.76 -4.09
CA LEU A 115 8.08 20.91 -3.56
C LEU A 115 6.72 21.62 -3.53
N GLU A 116 6.69 22.88 -3.11
CA GLU A 116 5.44 23.67 -3.10
C GLU A 116 4.89 23.94 -4.52
N ARG A 117 5.78 24.04 -5.50
CA ARG A 117 5.37 24.25 -6.89
C ARG A 117 4.85 22.97 -7.55
N THR A 118 5.47 21.81 -7.30
CA THR A 118 5.07 20.54 -7.89
C THR A 118 3.78 20.00 -7.31
N GLU A 119 3.51 20.20 -6.03
CA GLU A 119 2.23 19.77 -5.43
C GLU A 119 1.05 20.56 -5.98
N ASN A 120 1.17 21.88 -6.10
CA ASN A 120 0.11 22.72 -6.67
C ASN A 120 -0.10 22.48 -8.17
N GLU A 121 0.96 22.31 -8.93
CA GLU A 121 0.85 22.02 -10.39
C GLU A 121 0.27 20.63 -10.64
N ALA A 122 0.65 19.62 -9.86
CA ALA A 122 0.12 18.27 -10.01
C ALA A 122 -1.38 18.20 -9.64
N ILE A 123 -1.81 18.91 -8.61
CA ILE A 123 -3.22 18.99 -8.21
C ILE A 123 -4.03 19.75 -9.27
N THR A 124 -3.51 20.83 -9.82
CA THR A 124 -4.18 21.60 -10.86
C THR A 124 -4.29 20.80 -12.16
N GLN A 125 -3.24 20.09 -12.58
CA GLN A 125 -3.29 19.21 -13.75
C GLN A 125 -4.23 18.01 -13.56
N MET A 126 -4.35 17.49 -12.33
CA MET A 126 -5.31 16.43 -12.01
C MET A 126 -6.76 16.93 -12.08
N LEU A 127 -7.03 18.13 -11.61
CA LEU A 127 -8.35 18.76 -11.68
C LEU A 127 -8.74 19.09 -13.13
N ASP A 128 -7.83 19.64 -13.91
CA ASP A 128 -8.04 19.89 -15.35
C ASP A 128 -8.31 18.61 -16.15
N ALA A 129 -7.63 17.50 -15.81
CA ALA A 129 -7.86 16.21 -16.45
C ALA A 129 -9.24 15.62 -16.10
N ILE A 130 -9.76 15.86 -14.90
CA ILE A 130 -11.09 15.41 -14.48
C ILE A 130 -12.17 16.23 -15.17
N GLU A 131 -12.02 17.55 -15.29
CA GLU A 131 -12.96 18.41 -16.02
C GLU A 131 -12.99 18.10 -17.52
N CYS A 132 -11.85 17.78 -18.11
CA CYS A 132 -11.77 17.39 -19.51
C CYS A 132 -12.44 16.04 -19.81
N MET A 133 -12.42 15.10 -18.85
CA MET A 133 -13.12 13.81 -18.97
C MET A 133 -14.63 13.93 -18.86
N ASP A 134 -15.15 14.86 -18.07
CA ASP A 134 -16.59 15.09 -17.97
C ASP A 134 -17.16 15.76 -19.24
N GLN A 135 -16.43 16.66 -19.88
CA GLN A 135 -16.86 17.24 -21.16
C GLN A 135 -16.92 16.21 -22.29
N PHE A 136 -16.01 15.24 -22.32
CA PHE A 136 -16.03 14.19 -23.36
C PHE A 136 -17.19 13.19 -23.20
N ARG A 137 -17.74 13.07 -22.02
CA ARG A 137 -18.89 12.19 -21.76
C ARG A 137 -20.23 12.80 -22.15
N PHE A 138 -20.33 14.12 -22.17
CA PHE A 138 -21.56 14.83 -22.56
C PHE A 138 -21.76 14.91 -24.07
N ASP A 139 -20.68 14.94 -24.83
CA ASP A 139 -20.77 15.06 -26.31
C ASP A 139 -21.11 13.73 -27.03
N GLN A 140 -21.07 12.60 -26.33
CA GLN A 140 -21.45 11.29 -26.90
C GLN A 140 -22.91 10.88 -26.62
N LEU A 141 -23.69 11.68 -25.90
CA LEU A 141 -25.09 11.39 -25.53
C LEU A 141 -26.13 12.26 -26.26
N LEU A 142 -25.71 13.03 -27.24
CA LEU A 142 -26.57 13.76 -28.19
C LEU A 142 -26.32 13.23 -29.59
#